data_4be3b4f4d667c9b84407348ce35d8b91
#
_entry.id   4be3b4f4d667c9b84407348ce35d8b91
#
_cell.length_a   1.000
_cell.length_b   1.000
_cell.length_c   1.000
_cell.angle_alpha   90.00
_cell.angle_beta   90.00
_cell.angle_gamma   90.00
#
_symmetry.space_group_name_H-M   'P 1'
#
loop_
_entity.id
_entity.type
_entity.pdbx_description
1 polymer ?
#
loop_
_entity_poly.entity_id
_entity_poly.type
_entity_poly.pdbx_seq_one_letter_code
_entity_poly.pdbx_strand_id
1 'polypeptide(L)'
;MWRAHGLGAECVDGWVACSGTPPRFYPNVVTVNPKIDPQDQMRSIAERLARASGAFFVKDSYRALALDSLGFEPLFDGRWIYRPPVLAASATRLNWRPVTDAEELDAWEASWGGLANKPPLFLPAFLARPGITMLAGRADSAIVAGCIITATGAVAGLSNVFGDPLEVISAATTTFSGRGLVGYENGDALASAIDAGFQTVGDLVVWKRP
;
A
#
# COMPACT_ATOMS: atom_id res chain seq x y z
N MET A 1 3.72 7.54 2.96
CA MET A 1 3.91 7.15 4.36
C MET A 1 5.17 7.75 4.96
N TRP A 2 6.38 7.45 4.50
CA TRP A 2 7.65 7.94 5.08
C TRP A 2 7.65 9.45 5.40
N ARG A 3 7.25 10.28 4.43
CA ARG A 3 7.18 11.74 4.64
C ARG A 3 6.17 12.20 5.71
N ALA A 4 5.14 11.42 5.99
CA ALA A 4 4.20 11.72 7.07
C ALA A 4 4.82 11.47 8.45
N HIS A 5 5.83 10.61 8.51
CA HIS A 5 6.66 10.36 9.69
C HIS A 5 7.91 11.24 9.77
N GLY A 6 7.99 12.32 8.98
CA GLY A 6 9.16 13.19 8.94
C GLY A 6 10.39 12.59 8.25
N LEU A 7 10.24 11.43 7.61
CA LEU A 7 11.34 10.73 6.93
C LEU A 7 11.48 11.21 5.48
N GLY A 8 12.71 11.34 5.01
CA GLY A 8 12.99 11.61 3.61
C GLY A 8 12.79 10.39 2.72
N ALA A 9 12.69 10.63 1.43
CA ALA A 9 12.73 9.62 0.40
C ALA A 9 13.86 9.96 -0.56
N GLU A 10 14.81 9.05 -0.72
CA GLU A 10 15.86 9.14 -1.73
C GLU A 10 15.37 8.42 -2.98
N CYS A 11 15.38 9.12 -4.12
CA CYS A 11 15.04 8.55 -5.40
C CYS A 11 16.31 8.41 -6.23
N VAL A 12 16.60 7.20 -6.65
CA VAL A 12 17.71 6.86 -7.55
C VAL A 12 17.11 6.08 -8.70
N ASP A 13 17.78 6.05 -9.83
CA ASP A 13 17.35 5.24 -10.97
C ASP A 13 17.12 3.80 -10.53
N GLY A 14 15.90 3.32 -10.69
CA GLY A 14 15.50 1.95 -10.38
C GLY A 14 14.82 1.73 -9.04
N TRP A 15 15.00 2.59 -8.03
CA TRP A 15 14.37 2.42 -6.72
C TRP A 15 14.16 3.71 -5.94
N VAL A 16 13.31 3.63 -4.93
CA VAL A 16 13.09 4.68 -3.93
C VAL A 16 13.34 4.08 -2.55
N ALA A 17 14.12 4.79 -1.71
CA ALA A 17 14.42 4.33 -0.36
C ALA A 17 14.07 5.35 0.71
N CYS A 18 13.76 4.85 1.89
CA CYS A 18 13.56 5.63 3.10
C CYS A 18 14.91 6.12 3.65
N SER A 19 15.00 7.40 4.01
CA SER A 19 16.19 7.97 4.66
C SER A 19 16.16 7.78 6.18
N GLY A 20 15.99 6.57 6.67
CA GLY A 20 15.92 6.25 8.09
C GLY A 20 15.18 4.94 8.31
N THR A 21 14.76 4.67 9.54
CA THR A 21 13.96 3.49 9.84
C THR A 21 12.50 3.75 9.43
N PRO A 22 11.96 3.00 8.47
CA PRO A 22 10.59 3.18 8.04
C PRO A 22 9.62 2.76 9.16
N PRO A 23 8.39 3.30 9.16
CA PRO A 23 7.36 2.83 10.06
C PRO A 23 7.01 1.37 9.76
N ARG A 24 6.46 0.69 10.76
CA ARG A 24 6.03 -0.72 10.66
C ARG A 24 5.21 -0.98 9.39
N PHE A 25 5.39 -2.12 8.75
CA PHE A 25 4.76 -2.54 7.50
C PHE A 25 5.18 -1.78 6.24
N TYR A 26 6.09 -0.80 6.34
CA TYR A 26 6.60 -0.09 5.18
C TYR A 26 8.03 -0.51 4.88
N PRO A 27 8.36 -0.75 3.59
CA PRO A 27 9.68 -1.21 3.21
C PRO A 27 10.73 -0.11 3.37
N ASN A 28 11.99 -0.52 3.47
CA ASN A 28 13.14 0.39 3.39
C ASN A 28 13.42 0.83 1.95
N VAL A 29 13.17 -0.07 0.99
CA VAL A 29 13.40 0.14 -0.44
C VAL A 29 12.20 -0.37 -1.25
N VAL A 30 11.84 0.35 -2.30
CA VAL A 30 10.86 -0.05 -3.32
C VAL A 30 11.48 0.08 -4.69
N THR A 31 11.52 -0.99 -5.49
CA THR A 31 11.95 -0.90 -6.89
C THR A 31 10.87 -0.22 -7.73
N VAL A 32 11.27 0.70 -8.64
CA VAL A 32 10.34 1.54 -9.40
C VAL A 32 10.61 1.57 -10.91
N ASN A 33 11.69 0.94 -11.36
CA ASN A 33 12.04 0.91 -12.78
C ASN A 33 12.55 -0.49 -13.17
N PRO A 34 11.80 -1.25 -14.00
CA PRO A 34 12.18 -2.60 -14.41
C PRO A 34 13.34 -2.63 -15.45
N LYS A 35 13.73 -1.47 -15.98
CA LYS A 35 14.78 -1.38 -17.02
C LYS A 35 16.19 -1.29 -16.43
N ILE A 36 16.32 -1.06 -15.14
CA ILE A 36 17.63 -1.02 -14.47
C ILE A 36 18.09 -2.45 -14.21
N ASP A 37 19.36 -2.71 -14.47
CA ASP A 37 19.96 -4.02 -14.24
C ASP A 37 19.70 -4.49 -12.78
N PRO A 38 19.12 -5.67 -12.58
CA PRO A 38 18.89 -6.21 -11.24
C PRO A 38 20.15 -6.29 -10.39
N GLN A 39 21.32 -6.54 -10.97
CA GLN A 39 22.60 -6.61 -10.25
C GLN A 39 23.01 -5.23 -9.70
N ASP A 40 22.78 -4.15 -10.46
CA ASP A 40 23.05 -2.80 -9.98
C ASP A 40 22.09 -2.39 -8.84
N GLN A 41 20.81 -2.78 -8.95
CA GLN A 41 19.84 -2.58 -7.89
C GLN A 41 20.25 -3.36 -6.62
N MET A 42 20.63 -4.63 -6.76
CA MET A 42 21.07 -5.47 -5.65
C MET A 42 22.34 -4.92 -4.97
N ARG A 43 23.30 -4.40 -5.74
CA ARG A 43 24.50 -3.75 -5.19
C ARG A 43 24.11 -2.54 -4.34
N SER A 44 23.25 -1.68 -4.83
CA SER A 44 22.75 -0.51 -4.10
C SER A 44 21.98 -0.88 -2.82
N ILE A 45 21.21 -1.97 -2.87
CA ILE A 45 20.51 -2.51 -1.68
C ILE A 45 21.52 -3.04 -0.66
N ALA A 46 22.56 -3.77 -1.10
CA ALA A 46 23.60 -4.30 -0.22
C ALA A 46 24.38 -3.18 0.51
N GLU A 47 24.70 -2.09 -0.18
CA GLU A 47 25.35 -0.92 0.41
C GLU A 47 24.50 -0.25 1.50
N ARG A 48 23.18 -0.18 1.28
CA ARG A 48 22.24 0.36 2.26
C ARG A 48 22.07 -0.57 3.45
N LEU A 49 21.96 -1.86 3.17
CA LEU A 49 21.86 -2.88 4.19
C LEU A 49 23.05 -2.86 5.15
N ALA A 50 24.28 -2.63 4.64
CA ALA A 50 25.50 -2.52 5.45
C ALA A 50 25.48 -1.35 6.47
N ARG A 51 24.61 -0.35 6.24
CA ARG A 51 24.44 0.82 7.11
C ARG A 51 23.16 0.78 7.95
N ALA A 52 22.31 -0.20 7.71
CA ALA A 52 21.04 -0.35 8.42
C ALA A 52 21.23 -1.10 9.73
N SER A 53 20.35 -0.82 10.69
CA SER A 53 20.22 -1.58 11.94
C SER A 53 18.81 -2.17 12.01
N GLY A 54 18.71 -3.43 12.44
CA GLY A 54 17.42 -4.13 12.57
C GLY A 54 16.86 -4.65 11.24
N ALA A 55 15.61 -5.04 11.26
CA ALA A 55 14.96 -5.68 10.12
C ALA A 55 14.91 -4.75 8.90
N PHE A 56 15.20 -5.30 7.74
CA PHE A 56 15.23 -4.59 6.46
C PHE A 56 14.24 -5.21 5.47
N PHE A 57 13.42 -4.38 4.86
CA PHE A 57 12.39 -4.82 3.94
C PHE A 57 12.58 -4.19 2.56
N VAL A 58 12.47 -5.00 1.52
CA VAL A 58 12.52 -4.56 0.14
C VAL A 58 11.23 -4.98 -0.56
N LYS A 59 10.51 -4.02 -1.16
CA LYS A 59 9.43 -4.32 -2.08
C LYS A 59 9.99 -4.34 -3.49
N ASP A 60 10.20 -5.54 -4.01
CA ASP A 60 10.58 -5.78 -5.40
C ASP A 60 9.32 -5.80 -6.26
N SER A 61 9.02 -4.64 -6.87
CA SER A 61 7.79 -4.40 -7.62
C SER A 61 7.71 -5.18 -8.93
N TYR A 62 8.78 -5.87 -9.33
CA TYR A 62 8.86 -6.59 -10.62
C TYR A 62 9.29 -8.04 -10.46
N ARG A 63 9.52 -8.49 -9.22
CA ARG A 63 10.03 -9.83 -8.91
C ARG A 63 11.32 -10.15 -9.71
N ALA A 64 12.20 -9.17 -9.83
CA ALA A 64 13.41 -9.27 -10.64
C ALA A 64 14.70 -9.52 -9.82
N LEU A 65 14.65 -9.38 -8.50
CA LEU A 65 15.82 -9.43 -7.63
C LEU A 65 15.98 -10.80 -6.98
N ALA A 66 17.22 -11.32 -6.93
CA ALA A 66 17.61 -12.55 -6.24
C ALA A 66 18.22 -12.19 -4.86
N LEU A 67 17.40 -11.64 -3.95
CA LEU A 67 17.88 -11.12 -2.66
C LEU A 67 18.18 -12.21 -1.62
N ASP A 68 17.84 -13.46 -1.88
CA ASP A 68 18.26 -14.63 -1.11
C ASP A 68 19.79 -14.68 -0.95
N SER A 69 20.54 -14.33 -2.01
CA SER A 69 21.99 -14.22 -1.98
C SER A 69 22.54 -13.17 -0.98
N LEU A 70 21.71 -12.20 -0.57
CA LEU A 70 22.01 -11.20 0.45
C LEU A 70 21.40 -11.53 1.82
N GLY A 71 20.87 -12.74 2.00
CA GLY A 71 20.28 -13.22 3.25
C GLY A 71 18.86 -12.72 3.51
N PHE A 72 18.14 -12.33 2.47
CA PHE A 72 16.72 -12.05 2.57
C PHE A 72 15.88 -13.31 2.36
N GLU A 73 14.72 -13.32 2.97
CA GLU A 73 13.68 -14.32 2.78
C GLU A 73 12.43 -13.63 2.18
N PRO A 74 11.68 -14.31 1.28
CA PRO A 74 10.39 -13.80 0.85
C PRO A 74 9.43 -13.70 2.03
N LEU A 75 8.91 -12.49 2.30
CA LEU A 75 7.85 -12.30 3.29
C LEU A 75 6.51 -12.72 2.71
N PHE A 76 6.24 -12.31 1.48
CA PHE A 76 5.11 -12.80 0.68
C PHE A 76 5.33 -12.50 -0.82
N ASP A 77 4.73 -13.35 -1.65
CA ASP A 77 4.53 -13.12 -3.08
C ASP A 77 3.18 -12.46 -3.31
N GLY A 78 3.14 -11.47 -4.19
CA GLY A 78 1.92 -10.76 -4.54
C GLY A 78 1.76 -10.58 -6.04
N ARG A 79 0.58 -10.17 -6.43
CA ARG A 79 0.23 -9.80 -7.80
C ARG A 79 -0.21 -8.35 -7.86
N TRP A 80 0.36 -7.56 -8.74
CA TRP A 80 -0.23 -6.30 -9.13
C TRP A 80 -1.55 -6.53 -9.83
N ILE A 81 -2.56 -5.78 -9.43
CA ILE A 81 -3.90 -5.88 -9.98
C ILE A 81 -4.35 -4.52 -10.52
N TYR A 82 -5.10 -4.56 -11.61
CA TYR A 82 -5.67 -3.38 -12.26
C TYR A 82 -7.14 -3.66 -12.63
N ARG A 83 -7.99 -2.67 -12.37
CA ARG A 83 -9.38 -2.65 -12.82
C ARG A 83 -9.60 -1.41 -13.68
N PRO A 84 -10.10 -1.55 -14.92
CA PRO A 84 -10.39 -0.39 -15.77
C PRO A 84 -11.40 0.57 -15.13
N PRO A 85 -11.39 1.86 -15.53
CA PRO A 85 -12.39 2.81 -15.09
C PRO A 85 -13.80 2.31 -15.37
N VAL A 86 -14.70 2.41 -14.39
CA VAL A 86 -16.11 2.20 -14.57
C VAL A 86 -16.89 3.47 -14.20
N LEU A 87 -17.91 3.79 -14.98
CA LEU A 87 -18.67 5.03 -14.79
C LEU A 87 -19.74 4.90 -13.69
N ALA A 88 -20.21 3.69 -13.45
CA ALA A 88 -21.20 3.40 -12.43
C ALA A 88 -20.66 2.34 -11.46
N ALA A 89 -20.56 2.71 -10.19
CA ALA A 89 -20.30 1.75 -9.12
C ALA A 89 -21.61 1.11 -8.66
N SER A 90 -21.50 -0.09 -8.09
CA SER A 90 -22.61 -0.70 -7.36
C SER A 90 -22.96 0.15 -6.14
N ALA A 91 -24.23 0.15 -5.75
CA ALA A 91 -24.64 0.81 -4.53
C ALA A 91 -23.94 0.16 -3.31
N THR A 92 -23.50 0.99 -2.37
CA THR A 92 -22.94 0.55 -1.11
C THR A 92 -24.02 0.51 -0.02
N ARG A 93 -23.90 -0.43 0.91
CA ARG A 93 -24.79 -0.56 2.08
C ARG A 93 -24.27 0.27 3.26
N LEU A 94 -22.96 0.55 3.29
CA LEU A 94 -22.32 1.32 4.32
C LEU A 94 -22.32 2.82 4.01
N ASN A 95 -22.31 3.64 5.06
CA ASN A 95 -22.12 5.08 4.92
C ASN A 95 -20.64 5.39 4.78
N TRP A 96 -20.21 5.73 3.56
CA TRP A 96 -18.82 5.99 3.25
C TRP A 96 -18.47 7.47 3.32
N ARG A 97 -17.42 7.81 4.07
CA ARG A 97 -16.90 9.18 4.19
C ARG A 97 -15.37 9.19 4.28
N PRO A 98 -14.72 10.27 3.82
CA PRO A 98 -13.32 10.48 4.13
C PRO A 98 -13.10 10.64 5.64
N VAL A 99 -11.98 10.11 6.12
CA VAL A 99 -11.44 10.38 7.46
C VAL A 99 -10.80 11.78 7.42
N THR A 100 -11.20 12.68 8.32
CA THR A 100 -10.83 14.09 8.25
C THR A 100 -10.10 14.62 9.47
N ASP A 101 -10.18 13.94 10.61
CA ASP A 101 -9.57 14.37 11.86
C ASP A 101 -8.82 13.24 12.58
N ALA A 102 -8.14 13.59 13.66
CA ALA A 102 -7.29 12.65 14.40
C ALA A 102 -8.09 11.59 15.16
N GLU A 103 -9.27 11.91 15.68
CA GLU A 103 -10.10 10.97 16.41
C GLU A 103 -10.66 9.89 15.48
N GLU A 104 -11.14 10.29 14.31
CA GLU A 104 -11.55 9.36 13.26
C GLU A 104 -10.39 8.51 12.75
N LEU A 105 -9.18 9.08 12.64
CA LEU A 105 -7.97 8.37 12.21
C LEU A 105 -7.60 7.26 13.21
N ASP A 106 -7.64 7.56 14.50
CA ASP A 106 -7.38 6.59 15.57
C ASP A 106 -8.42 5.45 15.54
N ALA A 107 -9.70 5.79 15.37
CA ALA A 107 -10.78 4.81 15.25
C ALA A 107 -10.63 3.95 13.98
N TRP A 108 -10.21 4.57 12.87
CA TRP A 108 -9.96 3.86 11.62
C TRP A 108 -8.78 2.89 11.75
N GLU A 109 -7.65 3.35 12.34
CA GLU A 109 -6.47 2.49 12.57
C GLU A 109 -6.79 1.32 13.51
N ALA A 110 -7.56 1.57 14.56
CA ALA A 110 -8.02 0.53 15.48
C ALA A 110 -8.86 -0.54 14.77
N SER A 111 -9.74 -0.12 13.85
CA SER A 111 -10.57 -1.05 13.05
C SER A 111 -9.77 -1.82 12.01
N TRP A 112 -8.76 -1.20 11.41
CA TRP A 112 -7.90 -1.83 10.41
C TRP A 112 -6.93 -2.85 11.01
N GLY A 113 -6.24 -2.50 12.07
CA GLY A 113 -5.12 -3.30 12.60
C GLY A 113 -5.30 -3.81 14.02
N GLY A 114 -6.45 -3.53 14.65
CA GLY A 114 -6.70 -3.83 16.04
C GLY A 114 -6.00 -2.89 17.02
N LEU A 115 -6.34 -3.04 18.30
CA LEU A 115 -5.91 -2.14 19.38
C LEU A 115 -4.41 -2.15 19.70
N ALA A 116 -3.63 -3.02 19.10
CA ALA A 116 -2.22 -3.25 19.44
C ALA A 116 -1.24 -2.31 18.72
N ASN A 117 -1.71 -1.34 17.92
CA ASN A 117 -0.87 -0.48 17.12
C ASN A 117 -0.30 0.69 17.93
N LYS A 118 0.70 0.45 18.77
CA LYS A 118 1.45 1.52 19.45
C LYS A 118 2.93 1.38 19.11
N PRO A 119 3.58 2.44 18.63
CA PRO A 119 3.05 3.76 18.29
C PRO A 119 2.12 3.74 17.07
N PRO A 120 1.26 4.78 16.88
CA PRO A 120 0.32 4.85 15.76
C PRO A 120 1.07 4.81 14.42
N LEU A 121 0.52 4.06 13.47
CA LEU A 121 1.09 3.92 12.13
C LEU A 121 0.69 5.10 11.25
N PHE A 122 -0.54 5.58 11.39
CA PHE A 122 -1.07 6.69 10.61
C PHE A 122 -1.08 7.95 11.47
N LEU A 123 -0.29 8.95 11.09
CA LEU A 123 -0.21 10.22 11.80
C LEU A 123 -1.17 11.24 11.18
N PRO A 124 -1.71 12.22 11.94
CA PRO A 124 -2.61 13.26 11.41
C PRO A 124 -2.04 14.00 10.19
N ALA A 125 -0.72 14.19 10.13
CA ALA A 125 -0.05 14.75 8.96
C ALA A 125 -0.26 13.94 7.66
N PHE A 126 -0.71 12.70 7.75
CA PHE A 126 -1.05 11.87 6.59
C PHE A 126 -2.33 12.34 5.91
N LEU A 127 -3.33 12.77 6.67
CA LEU A 127 -4.61 13.26 6.16
C LEU A 127 -4.47 14.55 5.33
N ALA A 128 -3.47 15.38 5.64
CA ALA A 128 -3.19 16.62 4.92
C ALA A 128 -2.39 16.42 3.61
N ARG A 129 -2.06 15.16 3.23
CA ARG A 129 -1.27 14.89 2.03
C ARG A 129 -2.11 14.98 0.76
N PRO A 130 -1.73 15.82 -0.22
CA PRO A 130 -2.42 15.88 -1.50
C PRO A 130 -2.44 14.52 -2.20
N GLY A 131 -3.58 14.17 -2.78
CA GLY A 131 -3.76 12.92 -3.52
C GLY A 131 -3.93 11.68 -2.65
N ILE A 132 -3.95 11.81 -1.32
CA ILE A 132 -4.26 10.72 -0.40
C ILE A 132 -5.65 10.95 0.19
N THR A 133 -6.46 9.90 0.20
CA THR A 133 -7.77 9.89 0.85
C THR A 133 -7.90 8.59 1.64
N MET A 134 -8.20 8.69 2.92
CA MET A 134 -8.62 7.55 3.73
C MET A 134 -10.12 7.50 3.74
N LEU A 135 -10.72 6.38 3.35
CA LEU A 135 -12.16 6.16 3.38
C LEU A 135 -12.55 5.25 4.55
N ALA A 136 -13.60 5.64 5.25
CA ALA A 136 -14.24 4.86 6.30
C ALA A 136 -15.67 4.49 5.89
N GLY A 137 -15.99 3.21 5.88
CA GLY A 137 -17.33 2.64 5.73
C GLY A 137 -17.91 2.35 7.09
N ARG A 138 -19.06 2.97 7.39
CA ARG A 138 -19.70 2.89 8.70
C ARG A 138 -21.01 2.09 8.63
N ALA A 139 -21.15 1.18 9.58
CA ALA A 139 -22.45 0.63 9.98
C ALA A 139 -22.81 1.33 11.29
N ASP A 140 -23.90 2.07 11.29
CA ASP A 140 -24.27 2.99 12.39
C ASP A 140 -23.10 3.95 12.71
N SER A 141 -22.56 3.91 13.92
CA SER A 141 -21.43 4.72 14.35
C SER A 141 -20.07 4.01 14.19
N ALA A 142 -20.05 2.71 13.98
CA ALA A 142 -18.82 1.91 13.95
C ALA A 142 -18.17 1.92 12.56
N ILE A 143 -16.85 2.09 12.50
CA ILE A 143 -16.07 1.88 11.27
C ILE A 143 -15.88 0.36 11.11
N VAL A 144 -16.44 -0.21 10.05
CA VAL A 144 -16.40 -1.66 9.78
C VAL A 144 -15.69 -2.01 8.47
N ALA A 145 -15.38 -1.01 7.65
CA ALA A 145 -14.66 -1.17 6.41
C ALA A 145 -13.83 0.09 6.11
N GLY A 146 -12.78 -0.04 5.31
CA GLY A 146 -12.00 1.11 4.92
C GLY A 146 -10.88 0.80 3.95
N CYS A 147 -10.29 1.85 3.40
CA CYS A 147 -9.09 1.78 2.57
C CYS A 147 -8.35 3.11 2.54
N ILE A 148 -7.11 3.06 2.11
CA ILE A 148 -6.33 4.23 1.74
C ILE A 148 -6.23 4.29 0.22
N ILE A 149 -6.54 5.44 -0.35
CA ILE A 149 -6.49 5.69 -1.79
C ILE A 149 -5.42 6.73 -2.07
N THR A 150 -4.52 6.41 -3.00
CA THR A 150 -3.54 7.36 -3.52
C THR A 150 -3.85 7.63 -4.99
N ALA A 151 -4.35 8.82 -5.30
CA ALA A 151 -4.73 9.19 -6.65
C ALA A 151 -3.55 9.82 -7.41
N THR A 152 -3.24 9.29 -8.59
CA THR A 152 -2.19 9.79 -9.48
C THR A 152 -2.63 9.66 -10.93
N GLY A 153 -2.73 10.78 -11.64
CA GLY A 153 -3.14 10.75 -13.06
C GLY A 153 -4.45 10.00 -13.29
N ALA A 154 -4.41 8.98 -14.14
CA ALA A 154 -5.58 8.20 -14.54
C ALA A 154 -5.91 7.02 -13.60
N VAL A 155 -5.14 6.81 -12.54
CA VAL A 155 -5.32 5.68 -11.62
C VAL A 155 -5.46 6.12 -10.16
N ALA A 156 -6.13 5.28 -9.38
CA ALA A 156 -6.26 5.39 -7.95
C ALA A 156 -5.75 4.09 -7.31
N GLY A 157 -4.66 4.19 -6.55
CA GLY A 157 -4.03 3.06 -5.86
C GLY A 157 -4.76 2.75 -4.57
N LEU A 158 -5.22 1.52 -4.40
CA LEU A 158 -5.82 1.00 -3.17
C LEU A 158 -4.75 0.35 -2.30
N SER A 159 -4.83 0.61 -1.00
CA SER A 159 -4.01 -0.05 0.02
C SER A 159 -4.73 -0.08 1.36
N ASN A 160 -4.24 -0.92 2.28
CA ASN A 160 -4.77 -1.02 3.63
C ASN A 160 -6.29 -1.28 3.66
N VAL A 161 -6.75 -2.13 2.76
CA VAL A 161 -8.16 -2.52 2.61
C VAL A 161 -8.58 -3.41 3.79
N PHE A 162 -9.76 -3.16 4.35
CA PHE A 162 -10.40 -4.03 5.34
C PHE A 162 -11.93 -3.97 5.25
N GLY A 163 -12.59 -4.95 5.82
CA GLY A 163 -14.03 -5.15 5.69
C GLY A 163 -14.40 -5.89 4.39
N ASP A 164 -15.62 -5.74 3.94
CA ASP A 164 -16.11 -6.37 2.71
C ASP A 164 -15.43 -5.74 1.47
N PRO A 165 -14.62 -6.50 0.69
CA PRO A 165 -13.90 -5.96 -0.45
C PRO A 165 -14.80 -5.33 -1.51
N LEU A 166 -16.02 -5.87 -1.74
CA LEU A 166 -16.95 -5.33 -2.73
C LEU A 166 -17.48 -3.96 -2.32
N GLU A 167 -17.75 -3.76 -1.03
CA GLU A 167 -18.12 -2.46 -0.47
C GLU A 167 -17.00 -1.44 -0.65
N VAL A 168 -15.74 -1.82 -0.33
CA VAL A 168 -14.58 -0.95 -0.47
C VAL A 168 -14.34 -0.56 -1.92
N ILE A 169 -14.37 -1.54 -2.84
CA ILE A 169 -14.15 -1.30 -4.28
C ILE A 169 -15.26 -0.39 -4.85
N SER A 170 -16.51 -0.58 -4.44
CA SER A 170 -17.63 0.26 -4.87
C SER A 170 -17.48 1.70 -4.36
N ALA A 171 -17.11 1.88 -3.10
CA ALA A 171 -16.86 3.19 -2.51
C ALA A 171 -15.67 3.91 -3.19
N ALA A 172 -14.56 3.21 -3.42
CA ALA A 172 -13.41 3.74 -4.11
C ALA A 172 -13.76 4.15 -5.55
N THR A 173 -14.54 3.33 -6.26
CA THR A 173 -15.00 3.62 -7.63
C THR A 173 -15.88 4.87 -7.67
N THR A 174 -16.80 5.02 -6.71
CA THR A 174 -17.68 6.20 -6.60
C THR A 174 -16.87 7.46 -6.32
N THR A 175 -15.94 7.37 -5.37
CA THR A 175 -15.12 8.52 -4.94
C THR A 175 -14.16 8.99 -6.02
N PHE A 176 -13.63 8.06 -6.82
CA PHE A 176 -12.64 8.31 -7.89
C PHE A 176 -13.18 7.89 -9.25
N SER A 177 -14.42 8.23 -9.54
CA SER A 177 -15.09 7.92 -10.80
C SER A 177 -14.23 8.32 -12.02
N GLY A 178 -14.20 7.45 -13.03
CA GLY A 178 -13.41 7.64 -14.24
C GLY A 178 -11.92 7.32 -14.11
N ARG A 179 -11.45 6.84 -12.95
CA ARG A 179 -10.07 6.35 -12.77
C ARG A 179 -10.02 4.83 -12.70
N GLY A 180 -8.95 4.25 -13.26
CA GLY A 180 -8.65 2.85 -13.02
C GLY A 180 -8.22 2.62 -11.58
N LEU A 181 -8.61 1.50 -10.98
CA LEU A 181 -8.15 1.10 -9.66
C LEU A 181 -6.93 0.19 -9.81
N VAL A 182 -5.91 0.41 -8.98
CA VAL A 182 -4.68 -0.40 -8.92
C VAL A 182 -4.40 -0.79 -7.48
N GLY A 183 -3.80 -1.95 -7.29
CA GLY A 183 -3.37 -2.45 -5.99
C GLY A 183 -2.45 -3.64 -6.16
N TYR A 184 -2.19 -4.35 -5.10
CA TYR A 184 -1.59 -5.68 -5.14
C TYR A 184 -2.17 -6.54 -4.04
N GLU A 185 -2.39 -7.80 -4.36
CA GLU A 185 -2.98 -8.78 -3.44
C GLU A 185 -2.32 -10.14 -3.58
N ASN A 186 -2.61 -11.02 -2.63
CA ASN A 186 -2.24 -12.43 -2.67
C ASN A 186 -3.37 -13.31 -2.10
N GLY A 187 -3.24 -14.62 -2.22
CA GLY A 187 -4.16 -15.59 -1.62
C GLY A 187 -5.64 -15.29 -1.90
N ASP A 188 -6.47 -15.40 -0.86
CA ASP A 188 -7.93 -15.22 -0.97
C ASP A 188 -8.33 -13.77 -1.32
N ALA A 189 -7.55 -12.78 -0.90
CA ALA A 189 -7.77 -11.38 -1.27
C ALA A 189 -7.58 -11.15 -2.77
N LEU A 190 -6.61 -11.84 -3.40
CA LEU A 190 -6.44 -11.81 -4.85
C LEU A 190 -7.64 -12.45 -5.57
N ALA A 191 -8.13 -13.59 -5.11
CA ALA A 191 -9.32 -14.23 -5.69
C ALA A 191 -10.53 -13.28 -5.61
N SER A 192 -10.79 -12.68 -4.46
CA SER A 192 -11.85 -11.70 -4.28
C SER A 192 -11.72 -10.48 -5.19
N ALA A 193 -10.51 -9.99 -5.42
CA ALA A 193 -10.26 -8.88 -6.34
C ALA A 193 -10.54 -9.27 -7.80
N ILE A 194 -10.16 -10.48 -8.23
CA ILE A 194 -10.46 -10.98 -9.57
C ILE A 194 -11.97 -11.09 -9.78
N ASP A 195 -12.70 -11.62 -8.81
CA ASP A 195 -14.16 -11.71 -8.85
C ASP A 195 -14.81 -10.31 -8.93
N ALA A 196 -14.16 -9.30 -8.33
CA ALA A 196 -14.58 -7.90 -8.42
C ALA A 196 -14.16 -7.20 -9.73
N GLY A 197 -13.62 -7.94 -10.71
CA GLY A 197 -13.26 -7.44 -12.05
C GLY A 197 -11.87 -6.85 -12.18
N PHE A 198 -10.96 -7.11 -11.24
CA PHE A 198 -9.55 -6.81 -11.43
C PHE A 198 -8.88 -7.87 -12.31
N GLN A 199 -7.82 -7.45 -12.98
CA GLN A 199 -6.93 -8.30 -13.76
C GLN A 199 -5.52 -8.23 -13.17
N THR A 200 -4.78 -9.32 -13.19
CA THR A 200 -3.37 -9.32 -12.81
C THR A 200 -2.53 -8.68 -13.92
N VAL A 201 -1.61 -7.79 -13.54
CA VAL A 201 -0.77 -7.04 -14.48
C VAL A 201 0.72 -7.17 -14.23
N GLY A 202 1.12 -7.96 -13.24
CA GLY A 202 2.52 -8.24 -12.93
C GLY A 202 2.70 -8.92 -11.59
N ASP A 203 3.90 -9.36 -11.33
CA ASP A 203 4.31 -9.99 -10.08
C ASP A 203 5.11 -9.03 -9.22
N LEU A 204 5.02 -9.20 -7.91
CA LEU A 204 5.90 -8.56 -6.95
C LEU A 204 6.27 -9.55 -5.83
N VAL A 205 7.35 -9.27 -5.16
CA VAL A 205 7.69 -9.94 -3.90
C VAL A 205 8.11 -8.90 -2.86
N VAL A 206 7.69 -9.10 -1.63
CA VAL A 206 8.24 -8.35 -0.51
C VAL A 206 9.24 -9.24 0.22
N TRP A 207 10.47 -8.77 0.28
CA TRP A 207 11.58 -9.42 0.93
C TRP A 207 11.77 -8.88 2.34
N LYS A 208 12.16 -9.74 3.25
CA LYS A 208 12.52 -9.40 4.63
C LYS A 208 13.90 -9.97 4.96
N ARG A 209 14.71 -9.17 5.62
CA ARG A 209 15.90 -9.61 6.34
C ARG A 209 15.77 -9.23 7.81
N PRO A 210 15.92 -10.18 8.75
CA PRO A 210 15.87 -9.93 10.20
C PRO A 210 16.89 -8.92 10.71
#